data_ec0170bd61207100d9529016ccaacd60
#
_entry.id   ec0170bd61207100d9529016ccaacd60
#
_cell.length_a   1.000
_cell.length_b   1.000
_cell.length_c   1.000
_cell.angle_alpha   90.00
_cell.angle_beta   90.00
_cell.angle_gamma   90.00
#
_symmetry.space_group_name_H-M   'P 1'
#
loop_
_entity.id
_entity.type
_entity.pdbx_description
1 polymer ?
#
loop_
_entity_poly.entity_id
_entity_poly.type
_entity_poly.pdbx_seq_one_letter_code
_entity_poly.pdbx_strand_id
1 'polypeptide(L)'
;NGVAVSGLAGDAKAQLIYTLQVPNNASNLNFTTSGGSGDADLYVKFNTAPTLENFDCKSTTSSSNERCDIASAQNGIYYVMVEAWNAIANVSLIANYNETTAIEPINRTETDISVATGDWGRFTQDLEAGYSSLNITMAGGSGDADLYMNFASQSTESVYQCRPYKNGNAETCSITNPQAGKWYIDLKGYSAASGITLTINAQ
;
A
#
# COMPACT_ATOMS: atom_id res chain seq x y z
N ASN A 1 11.94 9.69 -8.22
CA ASN A 1 10.66 10.23 -7.79
C ASN A 1 10.87 11.58 -7.10
N GLY A 2 10.21 12.64 -7.58
CA GLY A 2 10.23 13.97 -6.98
C GLY A 2 11.56 14.75 -7.08
N VAL A 3 12.56 14.23 -7.77
CA VAL A 3 13.85 14.92 -7.95
C VAL A 3 13.96 15.42 -9.39
N ALA A 4 14.14 16.73 -9.54
CA ALA A 4 14.27 17.33 -10.85
C ALA A 4 15.67 17.10 -11.44
N VAL A 5 15.73 16.76 -12.73
CA VAL A 5 16.92 16.87 -13.55
C VAL A 5 16.88 18.26 -14.20
N SER A 6 17.79 19.14 -13.80
CA SER A 6 17.80 20.54 -14.23
C SER A 6 18.94 20.82 -15.19
N GLY A 7 18.82 21.95 -15.91
CA GLY A 7 19.86 22.40 -16.84
C GLY A 7 19.87 21.63 -18.16
N LEU A 8 18.75 21.02 -18.57
CA LEU A 8 18.65 20.36 -19.87
C LEU A 8 18.88 21.38 -20.97
N ALA A 9 19.76 21.03 -21.91
CA ALA A 9 20.09 21.84 -23.07
C ALA A 9 20.32 20.94 -24.28
N GLY A 10 19.99 21.45 -25.46
CA GLY A 10 20.21 20.73 -26.71
C GLY A 10 19.93 21.62 -27.91
N ASP A 11 20.64 21.36 -29.01
CA ASP A 11 20.33 21.97 -30.28
C ASP A 11 18.98 21.47 -30.83
N ALA A 12 18.42 22.18 -31.78
CA ALA A 12 17.18 21.78 -32.44
C ALA A 12 17.24 20.31 -32.92
N LYS A 13 16.21 19.52 -32.61
CA LYS A 13 16.08 18.07 -32.87
C LYS A 13 16.96 17.15 -32.01
N ALA A 14 17.67 17.69 -31.02
CA ALA A 14 18.34 16.87 -30.03
C ALA A 14 17.28 16.04 -29.21
N GLN A 15 17.61 14.78 -28.92
CA GLN A 15 16.78 13.90 -28.12
C GLN A 15 17.54 13.47 -26.86
N LEU A 16 17.03 13.85 -25.72
CA LEU A 16 17.58 13.54 -24.40
C LEU A 16 16.75 12.42 -23.76
N ILE A 17 17.38 11.27 -23.46
CA ILE A 17 16.68 10.11 -22.90
C ILE A 17 17.01 9.94 -21.42
N TYR A 18 15.97 9.76 -20.63
CA TYR A 18 16.02 9.51 -19.18
C TYR A 18 15.22 8.26 -18.84
N THR A 19 15.44 7.73 -17.64
CA THR A 19 14.69 6.59 -17.14
C THR A 19 14.20 6.83 -15.71
N LEU A 20 13.05 6.25 -15.39
CA LEU A 20 12.50 6.19 -14.04
C LEU A 20 12.09 4.75 -13.72
N GLN A 21 12.64 4.19 -12.64
CA GLN A 21 12.11 2.94 -12.07
C GLN A 21 10.87 3.27 -11.25
N VAL A 22 9.75 2.66 -11.62
CA VAL A 22 8.46 2.81 -10.93
C VAL A 22 8.16 1.52 -10.17
N PRO A 23 7.89 1.56 -8.85
CA PRO A 23 7.61 0.38 -8.03
C PRO A 23 6.17 -0.14 -8.25
N ASN A 24 5.89 -1.32 -7.68
CA ASN A 24 4.52 -1.80 -7.52
C ASN A 24 3.69 -0.78 -6.72
N ASN A 25 2.40 -0.70 -7.01
CA ASN A 25 1.44 0.16 -6.32
C ASN A 25 1.71 1.68 -6.43
N ALA A 26 2.55 2.09 -7.39
CA ALA A 26 2.65 3.50 -7.74
C ALA A 26 1.34 3.99 -8.37
N SER A 27 0.92 5.18 -7.98
CA SER A 27 -0.26 5.85 -8.51
C SER A 27 0.05 7.31 -8.84
N ASN A 28 -0.80 7.96 -9.65
CA ASN A 28 -0.64 9.34 -10.06
C ASN A 28 0.72 9.64 -10.71
N LEU A 29 1.25 8.67 -11.47
CA LEU A 29 2.52 8.85 -12.18
C LEU A 29 2.38 9.95 -13.22
N ASN A 30 3.26 10.92 -13.15
CA ASN A 30 3.33 12.00 -14.12
C ASN A 30 4.78 12.43 -14.38
N PHE A 31 5.00 12.96 -15.57
CA PHE A 31 6.26 13.52 -16.02
C PHE A 31 6.01 14.94 -16.49
N THR A 32 6.84 15.89 -16.08
CA THR A 32 6.70 17.29 -16.47
C THR A 32 8.05 17.88 -16.84
N THR A 33 8.07 18.66 -17.92
CA THR A 33 9.16 19.58 -18.20
C THR A 33 8.72 21.01 -17.88
N SER A 34 9.65 21.86 -17.50
CA SER A 34 9.35 23.26 -17.19
C SER A 34 10.58 24.16 -17.23
N GLY A 35 10.30 25.45 -17.40
CA GLY A 35 11.31 26.52 -17.36
C GLY A 35 12.22 26.54 -18.58
N GLY A 36 13.33 27.22 -18.43
CA GLY A 36 14.32 27.38 -19.51
C GLY A 36 13.84 28.25 -20.67
N SER A 37 14.48 28.06 -21.81
CA SER A 37 14.15 28.70 -23.07
C SER A 37 14.08 27.66 -24.19
N GLY A 38 13.43 28.04 -25.30
CA GLY A 38 13.22 27.17 -26.44
C GLY A 38 11.89 26.44 -26.38
N ASP A 39 11.78 25.33 -27.10
CA ASP A 39 10.57 24.53 -27.26
C ASP A 39 10.95 23.04 -27.12
N ALA A 40 10.53 22.42 -26.01
CA ALA A 40 10.84 21.05 -25.67
C ALA A 40 9.59 20.20 -25.67
N ASP A 41 9.57 19.14 -26.46
CA ASP A 41 8.52 18.14 -26.51
C ASP A 41 8.82 16.97 -25.58
N LEU A 42 7.79 16.44 -24.91
CA LEU A 42 7.90 15.32 -23.95
C LEU A 42 7.24 14.07 -24.51
N TYR A 43 7.99 12.96 -24.49
CA TYR A 43 7.50 11.64 -24.88
C TYR A 43 7.84 10.63 -23.79
N VAL A 44 6.89 9.77 -23.44
CA VAL A 44 7.06 8.75 -22.39
C VAL A 44 6.63 7.39 -22.91
N LYS A 45 7.40 6.34 -22.59
CA LYS A 45 7.05 4.96 -22.93
C LYS A 45 7.50 3.97 -21.84
N PHE A 46 6.68 2.97 -21.61
CA PHE A 46 7.00 1.89 -20.69
C PHE A 46 7.91 0.85 -21.36
N ASN A 47 8.91 0.35 -20.62
CA ASN A 47 9.87 -0.71 -20.98
C ASN A 47 10.79 -0.47 -22.19
N THR A 48 10.58 0.53 -23.00
CA THR A 48 11.43 0.83 -24.16
C THR A 48 11.54 2.34 -24.37
N ALA A 49 12.63 2.81 -24.99
CA ALA A 49 12.75 4.20 -25.35
C ALA A 49 11.63 4.61 -26.32
N PRO A 50 10.96 5.76 -26.08
CA PRO A 50 9.99 6.30 -27.03
C PRO A 50 10.68 6.76 -28.31
N THR A 51 9.91 6.82 -29.38
CA THR A 51 10.25 7.54 -30.61
C THR A 51 9.16 8.59 -30.88
N LEU A 52 9.34 9.44 -31.87
CA LEU A 52 8.36 10.46 -32.26
C LEU A 52 7.02 9.85 -32.69
N GLU A 53 7.02 8.58 -33.12
CA GLU A 53 5.85 7.85 -33.62
C GLU A 53 5.35 6.74 -32.68
N ASN A 54 6.19 6.32 -31.69
CA ASN A 54 5.86 5.23 -30.78
C ASN A 54 6.11 5.62 -29.31
N PHE A 55 5.05 5.95 -28.61
CA PHE A 55 5.01 6.44 -27.24
C PHE A 55 3.70 5.99 -26.56
N ASP A 56 3.67 6.00 -25.23
CA ASP A 56 2.45 5.75 -24.45
C ASP A 56 1.80 7.09 -24.05
N CYS A 57 2.60 8.13 -23.89
CA CYS A 57 2.15 9.50 -23.67
C CYS A 57 3.08 10.50 -24.38
N LYS A 58 2.50 11.55 -24.92
CA LYS A 58 3.25 12.72 -25.40
C LYS A 58 2.58 14.02 -25.01
N SER A 59 3.36 15.05 -24.89
CA SER A 59 2.92 16.45 -24.75
C SER A 59 3.85 17.31 -25.60
N THR A 60 3.29 18.10 -26.53
CA THR A 60 4.01 18.83 -27.59
C THR A 60 3.36 20.19 -27.81
N THR A 61 3.45 21.06 -26.81
CA THR A 61 2.98 22.44 -26.92
C THR A 61 4.08 23.34 -27.51
N SER A 62 3.80 24.59 -27.77
CA SER A 62 4.80 25.53 -28.30
C SER A 62 5.70 26.14 -27.20
N SER A 63 6.03 25.36 -26.19
CA SER A 63 6.89 25.77 -25.06
C SER A 63 7.56 24.57 -24.42
N SER A 64 8.52 24.83 -23.53
CA SER A 64 9.17 23.75 -22.74
C SER A 64 8.37 23.33 -21.49
N ASN A 65 7.12 23.73 -21.34
CA ASN A 65 6.25 23.34 -20.22
C ASN A 65 5.30 22.24 -20.68
N GLU A 66 5.73 21.00 -20.51
CA GLU A 66 5.00 19.81 -20.96
C GLU A 66 4.58 18.93 -19.78
N ARG A 67 3.53 18.14 -19.99
CA ARG A 67 3.05 17.20 -18.98
C ARG A 67 2.47 15.92 -19.60
N CYS A 68 2.93 14.79 -19.10
CA CYS A 68 2.39 13.47 -19.37
C CYS A 68 1.87 12.85 -18.08
N ASP A 69 0.58 12.55 -18.01
CA ASP A 69 -0.07 11.81 -16.93
C ASP A 69 -0.30 10.36 -17.37
N ILE A 70 0.16 9.41 -16.57
CA ILE A 70 -0.01 7.97 -16.81
C ILE A 70 -1.15 7.46 -15.92
N ALA A 71 -2.30 7.17 -16.53
CA ALA A 71 -3.51 6.80 -15.80
C ALA A 71 -3.38 5.51 -14.99
N SER A 72 -2.59 4.54 -15.49
CA SER A 72 -2.35 3.25 -14.83
C SER A 72 -0.86 2.97 -14.83
N ALA A 73 -0.17 3.38 -13.78
CA ALA A 73 1.26 3.13 -13.64
C ALA A 73 1.53 1.62 -13.50
N GLN A 74 2.52 1.14 -14.23
CA GLN A 74 2.99 -0.25 -14.19
C GLN A 74 4.33 -0.31 -13.46
N ASN A 75 4.58 -1.39 -12.75
CA ASN A 75 5.91 -1.66 -12.18
C ASN A 75 6.92 -1.92 -13.29
N GLY A 76 8.02 -1.18 -13.28
CA GLY A 76 9.09 -1.33 -14.27
C GLY A 76 9.72 -0.01 -14.65
N ILE A 77 10.44 0.01 -15.75
CA ILE A 77 11.18 1.18 -16.22
C ILE A 77 10.35 1.97 -17.22
N TYR A 78 10.12 3.24 -16.91
CA TYR A 78 9.63 4.22 -17.88
C TYR A 78 10.81 4.96 -18.50
N TYR A 79 10.80 5.05 -19.82
CA TYR A 79 11.73 5.86 -20.61
C TYR A 79 11.06 7.16 -20.98
N VAL A 80 11.81 8.23 -20.82
CA VAL A 80 11.35 9.60 -21.06
C VAL A 80 12.30 10.24 -22.05
N MET A 81 11.76 10.73 -23.16
CA MET A 81 12.50 11.50 -24.15
C MET A 81 12.04 12.96 -24.09
N VAL A 82 12.98 13.85 -23.94
CA VAL A 82 12.80 15.28 -24.15
C VAL A 82 13.41 15.60 -25.50
N GLU A 83 12.57 15.93 -26.50
CA GLU A 83 13.03 16.41 -27.80
C GLU A 83 13.08 17.94 -27.79
N ALA A 84 14.21 18.49 -28.19
CA ALA A 84 14.32 19.92 -28.48
C ALA A 84 13.70 20.22 -29.86
N TRP A 85 12.40 20.55 -29.91
CA TRP A 85 11.79 20.98 -31.16
C TRP A 85 12.54 22.19 -31.78
N ASN A 86 12.81 23.17 -30.95
CA ASN A 86 13.83 24.23 -31.17
C ASN A 86 14.91 24.08 -30.12
N ALA A 87 16.06 24.75 -30.31
CA ALA A 87 17.14 24.71 -29.33
C ALA A 87 16.66 25.10 -27.94
N ILE A 88 16.97 24.28 -26.94
CA ILE A 88 16.54 24.45 -25.53
C ILE A 88 17.76 24.74 -24.63
N ALA A 89 17.53 25.50 -23.57
CA ALA A 89 18.52 25.72 -22.51
C ALA A 89 17.84 25.89 -21.15
N ASN A 90 18.44 25.29 -20.10
CA ASN A 90 18.01 25.38 -18.71
C ASN A 90 16.57 24.83 -18.46
N VAL A 91 16.10 23.89 -19.24
CA VAL A 91 14.84 23.17 -18.99
C VAL A 91 15.03 22.19 -17.84
N SER A 92 13.99 21.96 -17.07
CA SER A 92 13.97 20.95 -15.99
C SER A 92 12.96 19.86 -16.32
N LEU A 93 13.33 18.59 -16.04
CA LEU A 93 12.46 17.41 -16.11
C LEU A 93 12.26 16.87 -14.71
N ILE A 94 11.01 16.64 -14.31
CA ILE A 94 10.67 15.97 -13.04
C ILE A 94 9.63 14.87 -13.29
N ALA A 95 9.74 13.79 -12.57
CA ALA A 95 8.74 12.73 -12.52
C ALA A 95 8.27 12.52 -11.09
N ASN A 96 6.96 12.37 -10.92
CA ASN A 96 6.33 12.15 -9.62
C ASN A 96 5.37 10.97 -9.69
N TYR A 97 5.31 10.21 -8.61
CA TYR A 97 4.27 9.23 -8.34
C TYR A 97 4.05 9.14 -6.82
N ASN A 98 2.86 8.70 -6.43
CA ASN A 98 2.56 8.34 -5.06
C ASN A 98 2.86 6.86 -4.86
N GLU A 99 3.61 6.51 -3.82
CA GLU A 99 3.77 5.13 -3.36
C GLU A 99 2.67 4.83 -2.35
N THR A 100 1.87 3.81 -2.61
CA THR A 100 1.14 3.14 -1.55
C THR A 100 2.05 2.03 -1.04
N THR A 101 2.46 2.10 0.21
CA THR A 101 3.15 0.97 0.87
C THR A 101 2.28 -0.27 0.72
N ALA A 102 2.80 -1.32 0.10
CA ALA A 102 2.12 -2.62 0.10
C ALA A 102 2.01 -3.05 1.58
N ILE A 103 0.78 -3.29 2.02
CA ILE A 103 0.57 -3.79 3.38
C ILE A 103 0.86 -5.27 3.36
N GLU A 104 1.85 -5.69 4.14
CA GLU A 104 2.21 -7.10 4.27
C GLU A 104 1.11 -7.84 5.05
N PRO A 105 0.64 -8.99 4.55
CA PRO A 105 -0.35 -9.78 5.25
C PRO A 105 0.16 -10.24 6.62
N ILE A 106 -0.67 -10.12 7.64
CA ILE A 106 -0.38 -10.67 8.97
C ILE A 106 -0.92 -12.09 9.03
N ASN A 107 -0.04 -13.04 9.38
CA ASN A 107 -0.37 -14.44 9.65
C ASN A 107 0.34 -14.85 10.94
N ARG A 108 -0.35 -14.73 12.07
CA ARG A 108 0.18 -15.03 13.41
C ARG A 108 -0.63 -16.12 14.06
N THR A 109 0.05 -17.06 14.70
CA THR A 109 -0.58 -18.16 15.45
C THR A 109 0.01 -18.27 16.84
N GLU A 110 -0.84 -18.32 17.85
CA GLU A 110 -0.51 -18.62 19.23
C GLU A 110 -1.08 -19.99 19.58
N THR A 111 -0.29 -20.85 20.21
CA THR A 111 -0.67 -22.23 20.55
C THR A 111 -0.57 -22.47 22.04
N ASP A 112 -1.15 -23.59 22.50
CA ASP A 112 -1.15 -24.02 23.90
C ASP A 112 -1.70 -22.99 24.91
N ILE A 113 -2.66 -22.18 24.45
CA ILE A 113 -3.29 -21.20 25.32
C ILE A 113 -4.18 -21.91 26.34
N SER A 114 -4.05 -21.47 27.57
CA SER A 114 -4.92 -21.95 28.67
C SER A 114 -5.53 -20.77 29.40
N VAL A 115 -6.82 -20.89 29.75
CA VAL A 115 -7.57 -19.87 30.47
C VAL A 115 -8.38 -20.56 31.57
N ALA A 116 -8.24 -20.11 32.83
CA ALA A 116 -9.05 -20.64 33.91
C ALA A 116 -10.48 -20.10 33.85
N THR A 117 -11.41 -20.81 34.52
CA THR A 117 -12.80 -20.35 34.62
C THR A 117 -12.85 -18.94 35.22
N GLY A 118 -13.51 -18.03 34.51
CA GLY A 118 -13.65 -16.63 34.91
C GLY A 118 -12.47 -15.72 34.56
N ASP A 119 -11.34 -16.26 34.19
CA ASP A 119 -10.14 -15.48 33.82
C ASP A 119 -10.14 -15.03 32.36
N TRP A 120 -9.18 -14.17 32.02
CA TRP A 120 -8.98 -13.64 30.69
C TRP A 120 -7.58 -13.93 30.17
N GLY A 121 -7.48 -14.53 28.97
CA GLY A 121 -6.27 -14.52 28.15
C GLY A 121 -6.27 -13.24 27.29
N ARG A 122 -5.16 -12.49 27.27
CA ARG A 122 -5.10 -11.17 26.62
C ARG A 122 -4.04 -11.15 25.53
N PHE A 123 -4.46 -10.82 24.32
CA PHE A 123 -3.60 -10.66 23.13
C PHE A 123 -3.87 -9.33 22.46
N THR A 124 -2.94 -8.87 21.65
CA THR A 124 -3.10 -7.64 20.86
C THR A 124 -2.50 -7.82 19.48
N GLN A 125 -3.06 -7.08 18.52
CA GLN A 125 -2.50 -6.92 17.19
C GLN A 125 -2.59 -5.44 16.79
N ASP A 126 -1.44 -4.84 16.47
CA ASP A 126 -1.41 -3.51 15.89
C ASP A 126 -1.58 -3.64 14.37
N LEU A 127 -2.47 -2.84 13.79
CA LEU A 127 -2.70 -2.77 12.35
C LEU A 127 -2.30 -1.38 11.82
N GLU A 128 -1.63 -1.37 10.68
CA GLU A 128 -1.46 -0.17 9.87
C GLU A 128 -2.74 0.13 9.07
N ALA A 129 -2.83 1.30 8.48
CA ALA A 129 -3.97 1.65 7.61
C ALA A 129 -3.91 0.87 6.30
N GLY A 130 -5.08 0.39 5.81
CA GLY A 130 -5.24 -0.21 4.49
C GLY A 130 -5.51 -1.71 4.46
N TYR A 131 -5.50 -2.41 5.59
CA TYR A 131 -5.99 -3.78 5.63
C TYR A 131 -7.47 -3.82 5.23
N SER A 132 -7.81 -4.76 4.34
CA SER A 132 -9.19 -4.99 3.89
C SER A 132 -9.97 -5.90 4.84
N SER A 133 -9.26 -6.72 5.63
CA SER A 133 -9.87 -7.64 6.59
C SER A 133 -8.98 -7.92 7.79
N LEU A 134 -9.60 -8.18 8.95
CA LEU A 134 -9.00 -8.78 10.13
C LEU A 134 -9.84 -10.00 10.53
N ASN A 135 -9.26 -11.19 10.50
CA ASN A 135 -9.91 -12.44 10.83
C ASN A 135 -9.17 -13.10 11.99
N ILE A 136 -9.91 -13.35 13.06
CA ILE A 136 -9.43 -14.05 14.25
C ILE A 136 -10.18 -15.37 14.37
N THR A 137 -9.45 -16.48 14.46
CA THR A 137 -10.03 -17.80 14.73
C THR A 137 -9.42 -18.39 15.98
N MET A 138 -10.27 -18.93 16.82
CA MET A 138 -9.92 -19.68 18.00
C MET A 138 -10.42 -21.11 17.83
N ALA A 139 -9.59 -22.13 18.07
CA ALA A 139 -9.97 -23.52 17.89
C ALA A 139 -9.09 -24.48 18.71
N GLY A 140 -9.54 -25.73 18.82
CA GLY A 140 -8.80 -26.81 19.44
C GLY A 140 -8.86 -26.80 20.96
N GLY A 141 -8.06 -27.69 21.56
CA GLY A 141 -8.01 -27.84 23.02
C GLY A 141 -9.26 -28.47 23.65
N SER A 142 -9.40 -28.25 24.94
CA SER A 142 -10.52 -28.72 25.76
C SER A 142 -11.08 -27.56 26.58
N GLY A 143 -12.29 -27.76 27.15
CA GLY A 143 -12.98 -26.73 27.93
C GLY A 143 -13.82 -25.82 27.05
N ASP A 144 -14.12 -24.61 27.56
CA ASP A 144 -15.00 -23.65 26.91
C ASP A 144 -14.49 -22.23 27.18
N ALA A 145 -13.90 -21.61 26.14
CA ALA A 145 -13.44 -20.23 26.16
C ALA A 145 -14.15 -19.43 25.08
N ASP A 146 -14.64 -18.26 25.43
CA ASP A 146 -15.28 -17.31 24.52
C ASP A 146 -14.25 -16.34 23.94
N LEU A 147 -14.30 -16.11 22.63
CA LEU A 147 -13.51 -15.11 21.93
C LEU A 147 -14.19 -13.73 21.99
N TYR A 148 -13.43 -12.74 22.37
CA TYR A 148 -13.82 -11.33 22.30
C TYR A 148 -12.82 -10.55 21.48
N MET A 149 -13.29 -9.56 20.76
CA MET A 149 -12.43 -8.62 20.04
C MET A 149 -12.95 -7.20 20.18
N ASN A 150 -12.04 -6.25 20.41
CA ASN A 150 -12.37 -4.85 20.52
C ASN A 150 -11.23 -3.96 20.02
N PHE A 151 -11.58 -2.78 19.50
CA PHE A 151 -10.63 -1.78 19.05
C PHE A 151 -10.27 -0.80 20.17
N ALA A 152 -9.00 -0.41 20.28
CA ALA A 152 -8.44 0.60 21.16
C ALA A 152 -8.51 0.33 22.68
N SER A 153 -9.28 -0.66 23.13
CA SER A 153 -9.33 -1.04 24.55
C SER A 153 -9.60 -2.53 24.73
N GLN A 154 -9.19 -3.07 25.86
CA GLN A 154 -9.50 -4.46 26.22
C GLN A 154 -11.01 -4.70 26.26
N SER A 155 -11.42 -5.88 25.82
CA SER A 155 -12.81 -6.32 25.93
C SER A 155 -13.19 -6.57 27.38
N THR A 156 -14.46 -6.36 27.66
CA THR A 156 -15.14 -6.79 28.90
C THR A 156 -16.38 -7.61 28.51
N GLU A 157 -17.07 -8.18 29.48
CA GLU A 157 -18.31 -8.92 29.19
C GLU A 157 -19.41 -8.03 28.55
N SER A 158 -19.29 -6.71 28.69
CA SER A 158 -20.26 -5.72 28.17
C SER A 158 -19.69 -4.78 27.08
N VAL A 159 -18.37 -4.78 26.84
CA VAL A 159 -17.70 -3.91 25.86
C VAL A 159 -16.87 -4.76 24.92
N TYR A 160 -17.34 -4.92 23.70
CA TYR A 160 -16.70 -5.66 22.62
C TYR A 160 -17.29 -5.25 21.27
N GLN A 161 -16.56 -5.44 20.19
CA GLN A 161 -17.05 -5.28 18.83
C GLN A 161 -17.45 -6.63 18.21
N CYS A 162 -16.79 -7.70 18.61
CA CYS A 162 -17.14 -9.06 18.21
C CYS A 162 -17.05 -10.01 19.40
N ARG A 163 -18.06 -10.83 19.56
CA ARG A 163 -18.14 -11.94 20.53
C ARG A 163 -19.04 -13.04 19.97
N PRO A 164 -18.51 -14.12 19.43
CA PRO A 164 -19.29 -15.23 18.89
C PRO A 164 -20.16 -15.97 19.94
N TYR A 165 -19.61 -16.22 21.13
CA TYR A 165 -20.29 -16.84 22.29
C TYR A 165 -20.91 -18.20 21.97
N LYS A 166 -20.06 -19.16 21.64
CA LYS A 166 -20.48 -20.53 21.30
C LYS A 166 -19.93 -21.52 22.32
N ASN A 167 -20.61 -22.67 22.50
CA ASN A 167 -20.05 -23.74 23.31
C ASN A 167 -18.77 -24.29 22.71
N GLY A 168 -17.71 -24.42 23.52
CA GLY A 168 -16.37 -24.87 23.14
C GLY A 168 -15.55 -23.79 22.50
N ASN A 169 -14.34 -24.17 22.08
CA ASN A 169 -13.31 -23.18 21.65
C ASN A 169 -13.32 -22.83 20.15
N ALA A 170 -14.30 -23.32 19.37
CA ALA A 170 -14.33 -23.10 17.92
C ALA A 170 -15.07 -21.80 17.55
N GLU A 171 -14.38 -20.69 17.59
CA GLU A 171 -14.95 -19.35 17.41
C GLU A 171 -14.19 -18.50 16.39
N THR A 172 -14.88 -17.56 15.76
CA THR A 172 -14.31 -16.68 14.73
C THR A 172 -14.90 -15.29 14.84
N CYS A 173 -14.02 -14.29 14.79
CA CYS A 173 -14.36 -12.88 14.61
C CYS A 173 -13.77 -12.35 13.30
N SER A 174 -14.57 -11.62 12.51
CA SER A 174 -14.15 -11.03 11.24
C SER A 174 -14.58 -9.56 11.16
N ILE A 175 -13.64 -8.69 10.81
CA ILE A 175 -13.87 -7.26 10.57
C ILE A 175 -13.44 -6.93 9.15
N THR A 176 -14.32 -6.30 8.39
CA THR A 176 -14.02 -5.74 7.06
C THR A 176 -13.53 -4.32 7.23
N ASN A 177 -12.47 -3.94 6.49
CA ASN A 177 -11.81 -2.64 6.57
C ASN A 177 -11.51 -2.21 8.01
N PRO A 178 -10.70 -2.99 8.75
CA PRO A 178 -10.39 -2.68 10.14
C PRO A 178 -9.69 -1.33 10.26
N GLN A 179 -9.98 -0.62 11.34
CA GLN A 179 -9.29 0.63 11.65
C GLN A 179 -7.81 0.38 11.96
N ALA A 180 -6.94 1.30 11.52
CA ALA A 180 -5.54 1.30 11.94
C ALA A 180 -5.41 1.58 13.44
N GLY A 181 -4.52 0.86 14.10
CA GLY A 181 -4.29 0.98 15.54
C GLY A 181 -4.33 -0.38 16.24
N LYS A 182 -4.45 -0.33 17.55
CA LYS A 182 -4.37 -1.53 18.40
C LYS A 182 -5.71 -2.22 18.55
N TRP A 183 -5.76 -3.47 18.12
CA TRP A 183 -6.85 -4.41 18.35
C TRP A 183 -6.54 -5.30 19.53
N TYR A 184 -7.50 -5.45 20.43
CA TYR A 184 -7.45 -6.35 21.57
C TYR A 184 -8.24 -7.62 21.23
N ILE A 185 -7.60 -8.76 21.49
CA ILE A 185 -8.12 -10.10 21.20
C ILE A 185 -8.08 -10.84 22.52
N ASP A 186 -9.23 -11.08 23.07
CA ASP A 186 -9.36 -11.51 24.46
C ASP A 186 -10.13 -12.84 24.52
N LEU A 187 -9.65 -13.78 25.29
CA LEU A 187 -10.28 -15.07 25.52
C LEU A 187 -10.79 -15.12 26.96
N LYS A 188 -12.09 -15.32 27.12
CA LYS A 188 -12.72 -15.48 28.44
C LYS A 188 -12.99 -16.95 28.73
N GLY A 189 -12.44 -17.49 29.78
CA GLY A 189 -12.81 -18.86 30.23
C GLY A 189 -14.24 -18.92 30.78
N TYR A 190 -15.21 -19.40 29.99
CA TYR A 190 -16.53 -19.76 30.50
C TYR A 190 -16.41 -20.97 31.43
N SER A 191 -15.67 -21.99 31.02
CA SER A 191 -15.09 -23.02 31.88
C SER A 191 -13.60 -23.12 31.61
N ALA A 192 -12.82 -23.74 32.49
CA ALA A 192 -11.38 -23.88 32.30
C ALA A 192 -11.08 -24.55 30.96
N ALA A 193 -10.26 -23.90 30.15
CA ALA A 193 -9.91 -24.33 28.81
C ALA A 193 -8.38 -24.40 28.65
N SER A 194 -7.90 -25.35 27.83
CA SER A 194 -6.47 -25.55 27.60
C SER A 194 -6.16 -26.12 26.21
N GLY A 195 -4.93 -25.90 25.71
CA GLY A 195 -4.51 -26.38 24.39
C GLY A 195 -5.18 -25.65 23.24
N ILE A 196 -5.66 -24.43 23.46
CA ILE A 196 -6.31 -23.61 22.44
C ILE A 196 -5.27 -23.08 21.46
N THR A 197 -5.63 -23.00 20.19
CA THR A 197 -4.90 -22.29 19.14
C THR A 197 -5.68 -21.05 18.73
N LEU A 198 -5.02 -19.90 18.73
CA LEU A 198 -5.52 -18.62 18.26
C LEU A 198 -4.78 -18.23 16.99
N THR A 199 -5.47 -17.96 15.89
CA THR A 199 -4.91 -17.51 14.62
C THR A 199 -5.42 -16.11 14.30
N ILE A 200 -4.50 -15.23 13.94
CA ILE A 200 -4.73 -13.82 13.61
C ILE A 200 -4.28 -13.59 12.18
N ASN A 201 -5.20 -13.29 11.27
CA ASN A 201 -4.92 -12.99 9.87
C ASN A 201 -5.44 -11.60 9.51
N ALA A 202 -4.60 -10.77 8.88
CA ALA A 202 -5.02 -9.52 8.27
C ALA A 202 -4.48 -9.40 6.84
N GLN A 203 -5.32 -8.89 5.94
CA GLN A 203 -5.04 -8.75 4.51
C GLN A 203 -5.51 -7.39 3.99
#